data_2f83d80a2f6b614e41cbb616257b414f
#
_entry.id   2f83d80a2f6b614e41cbb616257b414f
#
_cell.length_a   1.000
_cell.length_b   1.000
_cell.length_c   1.000
_cell.angle_alpha   90.00
_cell.angle_beta   90.00
_cell.angle_gamma   90.00
#
_symmetry.space_group_name_H-M   'P 1'
#
loop_
_entity.id
_entity.type
_entity.pdbx_description
1 polymer ?
#
loop_
_entity_poly.entity_id
_entity_poly.type
_entity_poly.pdbx_seq_one_letter_code
_entity_poly.pdbx_strand_id
1 'polypeptide(L)'
;MATIIVESKWPAASSEKLAKTWLEMGEVPETQKMIWAGTLDDINLGNKGLVFWQCDDSKIADTLSWVRNDLVRYNVVPGFSCSVNIWTEPEDSLKTLGIL
;
A
#
# COMPACT_ATOMS: atom_id res chain seq x y z
N MET A 1 9.34 -5.56 13.18
CA MET A 1 9.10 -4.77 11.96
C MET A 1 7.62 -4.72 11.65
N ALA A 2 7.16 -3.60 11.17
CA ALA A 2 5.76 -3.44 10.78
C ALA A 2 5.62 -3.57 9.26
N THR A 3 4.49 -4.13 8.83
CA THR A 3 4.12 -4.21 7.42
C THR A 3 2.88 -3.36 7.20
N ILE A 4 2.96 -2.44 6.24
CA ILE A 4 1.85 -1.60 5.84
C ILE A 4 1.37 -2.08 4.48
N ILE A 5 0.09 -2.44 4.39
CA ILE A 5 -0.50 -2.98 3.18
C ILE A 5 -1.45 -1.96 2.60
N VAL A 6 -1.20 -1.61 1.34
CA VAL A 6 -2.09 -0.76 0.54
C VAL A 6 -2.87 -1.67 -0.40
N GLU A 7 -4.18 -1.69 -0.25
CA GLU A 7 -5.09 -2.36 -1.19
C GLU A 7 -5.77 -1.30 -2.04
N SER A 8 -5.76 -1.49 -3.35
CA SER A 8 -6.35 -0.53 -4.26
C SER A 8 -7.24 -1.21 -5.29
N LYS A 9 -8.17 -0.42 -5.84
CA LYS A 9 -9.09 -0.85 -6.89
C LYS A 9 -9.24 0.28 -7.89
N TRP A 10 -9.39 -0.08 -9.17
CA TRP A 10 -9.68 0.88 -10.22
C TRP A 10 -10.39 0.20 -11.39
N PRO A 11 -11.21 0.94 -12.15
CA PRO A 11 -11.81 0.40 -13.36
C PRO A 11 -10.75 0.07 -14.41
N ALA A 12 -10.97 -0.97 -15.20
CA ALA A 12 -10.04 -1.37 -16.25
C ALA A 12 -9.69 -0.22 -17.20
N ALA A 13 -10.66 0.66 -17.49
CA ALA A 13 -10.44 1.82 -18.35
C ALA A 13 -9.42 2.83 -17.80
N SER A 14 -9.13 2.79 -16.50
CA SER A 14 -8.18 3.69 -15.84
C SER A 14 -6.77 3.10 -15.71
N SER A 15 -6.54 1.88 -16.19
CA SER A 15 -5.26 1.16 -15.98
C SER A 15 -4.06 1.89 -16.57
N GLU A 16 -4.19 2.51 -17.74
CA GLU A 16 -3.09 3.28 -18.33
C GLU A 16 -2.72 4.48 -17.48
N LYS A 17 -3.72 5.23 -17.01
CA LYS A 17 -3.52 6.38 -16.14
C LYS A 17 -2.91 5.96 -14.82
N LEU A 18 -3.36 4.85 -14.26
CA LEU A 18 -2.80 4.29 -13.03
C LEU A 18 -1.32 3.94 -13.23
N ALA A 19 -0.98 3.25 -14.31
CA ALA A 19 0.40 2.85 -14.60
C ALA A 19 1.33 4.05 -14.72
N LYS A 20 0.91 5.10 -15.42
CA LYS A 20 1.68 6.33 -15.53
C LYS A 20 1.88 7.00 -14.18
N THR A 21 0.83 7.04 -13.35
CA THR A 21 0.90 7.61 -12.01
C THR A 21 1.85 6.81 -11.10
N TRP A 22 1.83 5.49 -11.20
CA TRP A 22 2.76 4.60 -10.48
C TRP A 22 4.21 4.92 -10.83
N LEU A 23 4.51 5.09 -12.12
CA LEU A 23 5.87 5.37 -12.57
C LEU A 23 6.40 6.74 -12.12
N GLU A 24 5.52 7.64 -11.71
CA GLU A 24 5.87 8.96 -11.20
C GLU A 24 6.12 8.98 -9.69
N MET A 25 6.20 7.80 -9.05
CA MET A 25 6.48 7.70 -7.63
C MET A 25 7.75 8.48 -7.28
N GLY A 26 7.65 9.29 -6.23
CA GLY A 26 8.77 10.08 -5.74
C GLY A 26 9.82 9.23 -5.02
N GLU A 27 10.83 9.90 -4.49
CA GLU A 27 11.89 9.24 -3.74
C GLU A 27 11.35 8.57 -2.49
N VAL A 28 11.70 7.29 -2.32
CA VAL A 28 11.30 6.49 -1.15
C VAL A 28 12.32 6.70 -0.02
N PRO A 29 11.87 7.07 1.19
CA PRO A 29 12.77 7.21 2.33
C PRO A 29 13.51 5.90 2.65
N GLU A 30 14.76 6.01 3.10
CA GLU A 30 15.59 4.86 3.47
C GLU A 30 15.02 4.07 4.66
N THR A 31 14.15 4.69 5.46
CA THR A 31 13.54 4.09 6.65
C THR A 31 12.43 3.10 6.33
N GLN A 32 12.09 2.95 5.07
CA GLN A 32 11.05 2.03 4.60
C GLN A 32 11.46 1.39 3.29
N LYS A 33 10.86 0.24 2.98
CA LYS A 33 11.04 -0.35 1.66
C LYS A 33 9.80 -1.10 1.21
N MET A 34 9.61 -1.10 -0.10
CA MET A 34 8.60 -1.91 -0.75
C MET A 34 9.12 -3.33 -0.87
N ILE A 35 8.46 -4.27 -0.17
CA ILE A 35 8.87 -5.68 -0.18
C ILE A 35 8.14 -6.49 -1.22
N TRP A 36 6.98 -6.01 -1.68
CA TRP A 36 6.23 -6.66 -2.74
C TRP A 36 5.17 -5.70 -3.29
N ALA A 37 4.92 -5.81 -4.58
CA ALA A 37 3.81 -5.13 -5.25
C ALA A 37 3.28 -6.01 -6.37
N GLY A 38 1.97 -5.99 -6.57
CA GLY A 38 1.34 -6.78 -7.62
C GLY A 38 -0.04 -6.28 -7.98
N THR A 39 -0.52 -6.73 -9.12
CA THR A 39 -1.85 -6.40 -9.61
C THR A 39 -2.62 -7.66 -9.98
N LEU A 40 -3.93 -7.59 -9.84
CA LEU A 40 -4.87 -8.61 -10.29
C LEU A 40 -5.84 -7.95 -11.25
N ASP A 41 -5.90 -8.47 -12.48
CA ASP A 41 -6.85 -8.01 -13.48
C ASP A 41 -8.09 -8.92 -13.43
N ASP A 42 -9.22 -8.32 -13.06
CA ASP A 42 -10.49 -9.04 -13.00
C ASP A 42 -11.47 -8.39 -13.97
N ILE A 43 -11.87 -9.15 -14.99
CA ILE A 43 -12.77 -8.66 -16.05
C ILE A 43 -14.12 -8.23 -15.47
N ASN A 44 -14.60 -8.89 -14.42
CA ASN A 44 -15.92 -8.64 -13.85
C ASN A 44 -15.92 -7.60 -12.72
N LEU A 45 -14.83 -7.56 -11.93
CA LEU A 45 -14.74 -6.75 -10.71
C LEU A 45 -13.82 -5.53 -10.83
N GLY A 46 -13.18 -5.36 -12.00
CA GLY A 46 -12.15 -4.35 -12.19
C GLY A 46 -10.80 -4.82 -11.70
N ASN A 47 -9.81 -3.94 -11.74
CA ASN A 47 -8.45 -4.27 -11.37
C ASN A 47 -8.19 -3.98 -9.90
N LYS A 48 -7.29 -4.75 -9.31
CA LYS A 48 -6.86 -4.59 -7.92
C LYS A 48 -5.35 -4.51 -7.84
N GLY A 49 -4.87 -3.79 -6.84
CA GLY A 49 -3.45 -3.72 -6.54
C GLY A 49 -3.17 -3.98 -5.08
N LEU A 50 -2.00 -4.56 -4.81
CA LEU A 50 -1.47 -4.73 -3.47
C LEU A 50 -0.05 -4.21 -3.45
N VAL A 51 0.28 -3.44 -2.42
CA VAL A 51 1.65 -2.99 -2.16
C VAL A 51 1.97 -3.23 -0.70
N PHE A 52 3.09 -3.88 -0.44
CA PHE A 52 3.58 -4.17 0.91
C PHE A 52 4.80 -3.31 1.21
N TRP A 53 4.65 -2.42 2.19
CA TRP A 53 5.74 -1.62 2.73
C TRP A 53 6.18 -2.19 4.06
N GLN A 54 7.48 -2.19 4.31
CA GLN A 54 8.05 -2.63 5.57
C GLN A 54 8.90 -1.52 6.18
N CYS A 55 8.78 -1.37 7.50
CA CYS A 55 9.57 -0.38 8.26
C CYS A 55 9.76 -0.86 9.70
N ASP A 56 10.68 -0.24 10.42
CA ASP A 56 10.80 -0.45 11.86
C ASP A 56 9.57 0.06 12.58
N ASP A 57 9.23 -0.56 13.70
CA ASP A 57 8.06 -0.16 14.50
C ASP A 57 8.12 1.31 14.91
N SER A 58 9.31 1.85 15.16
CA SER A 58 9.52 3.26 15.49
C SER A 58 9.25 4.22 14.31
N LYS A 59 9.09 3.69 13.09
CA LYS A 59 8.92 4.48 11.87
C LYS A 59 7.53 4.33 11.24
N ILE A 60 6.60 3.69 11.93
CA ILE A 60 5.24 3.46 11.40
C ILE A 60 4.55 4.77 11.04
N ALA A 61 4.59 5.76 11.93
CA ALA A 61 3.92 7.04 11.69
C ALA A 61 4.50 7.77 10.48
N ASP A 62 5.82 7.81 10.36
CA ASP A 62 6.50 8.45 9.22
C ASP A 62 6.17 7.72 7.91
N THR A 63 6.19 6.40 7.94
CA THR A 63 5.88 5.58 6.76
C THR A 63 4.43 5.75 6.32
N LEU A 64 3.47 5.73 7.26
CA LEU A 64 2.07 5.99 6.94
C LEU A 64 1.87 7.36 6.32
N SER A 65 2.52 8.38 6.86
CA SER A 65 2.44 9.73 6.34
C SER A 65 2.94 9.82 4.90
N TRP A 66 4.09 9.20 4.63
CA TRP A 66 4.66 9.16 3.29
C TRP A 66 3.74 8.42 2.31
N VAL A 67 3.23 7.24 2.71
CA VAL A 67 2.35 6.42 1.87
C VAL A 67 1.06 7.17 1.54
N ARG A 68 0.44 7.82 2.53
CA ARG A 68 -0.77 8.61 2.32
C ARG A 68 -0.53 9.78 1.37
N ASN A 69 0.59 10.47 1.51
CA ASN A 69 0.96 11.55 0.60
C ASN A 69 1.19 11.04 -0.82
N ASP A 70 1.84 9.90 -0.95
CA ASP A 70 2.04 9.27 -2.26
C ASP A 70 0.70 8.90 -2.91
N LEU A 71 -0.25 8.39 -2.14
CA LEU A 71 -1.56 7.98 -2.65
C LEU A 71 -2.42 9.16 -3.13
N VAL A 72 -2.17 10.38 -2.67
CA VAL A 72 -2.87 11.58 -3.16
C VAL A 72 -2.67 11.77 -4.66
N ARG A 73 -1.54 11.36 -5.21
CA ARG A 73 -1.27 11.44 -6.65
C ARG A 73 -2.31 10.68 -7.49
N TYR A 74 -2.91 9.64 -6.92
CA TYR A 74 -3.89 8.80 -7.61
C TYR A 74 -5.29 9.44 -7.71
N ASN A 75 -5.47 10.65 -7.17
CA ASN A 75 -6.71 11.41 -7.34
C ASN A 75 -7.00 11.73 -8.82
N VAL A 76 -5.98 11.69 -9.68
CA VAL A 76 -6.13 11.88 -11.13
C VAL A 76 -6.60 10.62 -11.86
N VAL A 77 -6.67 9.49 -11.17
CA VAL A 77 -7.09 8.19 -11.74
C VAL A 77 -8.58 8.01 -11.50
N PRO A 78 -9.42 8.08 -12.55
CA PRO A 78 -10.87 7.95 -12.38
C PRO A 78 -11.26 6.61 -11.75
N GLY A 79 -12.08 6.66 -10.71
CA GLY A 79 -12.59 5.47 -10.03
C GLY A 79 -11.60 4.76 -9.12
N PHE A 80 -10.43 5.34 -8.88
CA PHE A 80 -9.45 4.77 -7.95
C PHE A 80 -9.95 4.86 -6.51
N SER A 81 -9.79 3.76 -5.78
CA SER A 81 -10.01 3.72 -4.34
C SER A 81 -8.93 2.86 -3.68
N CYS A 82 -8.61 3.15 -2.43
CA CYS A 82 -7.60 2.40 -1.71
C CYS A 82 -7.88 2.37 -0.20
N SER A 83 -7.29 1.40 0.44
CA SER A 83 -7.22 1.32 1.90
C SER A 83 -5.78 1.08 2.33
N VAL A 84 -5.41 1.61 3.48
CA VAL A 84 -4.07 1.47 4.05
C VAL A 84 -4.21 0.90 5.44
N ASN A 85 -3.58 -0.25 5.70
CA ASN A 85 -3.67 -0.93 6.97
C ASN A 85 -2.29 -1.36 7.46
N ILE A 86 -2.11 -1.34 8.78
CA ILE A 86 -0.92 -1.85 9.43
C ILE A 86 -1.20 -3.30 9.83
N TRP A 87 -0.31 -4.19 9.41
CA TRP A 87 -0.39 -5.61 9.73
C TRP A 87 0.73 -5.98 10.69
N THR A 88 0.40 -6.72 11.74
CA THR A 88 1.37 -7.23 12.70
C THR A 88 1.63 -8.71 12.43
N GLU A 89 2.85 -9.15 12.76
CA GLU A 89 3.19 -10.55 12.70
C GLU A 89 2.43 -11.35 13.75
N PRO A 90 2.11 -12.63 13.49
CA PRO A 90 1.35 -13.44 14.45
C PRO A 90 1.97 -13.48 15.85
N GLU A 91 3.29 -13.54 15.94
CA GLU A 91 3.99 -13.54 17.22
C GLU A 91 3.71 -12.28 18.04
N ASP A 92 3.76 -11.11 17.39
CA ASP A 92 3.49 -9.83 18.06
C ASP A 92 2.03 -9.74 18.52
N SER A 93 1.11 -10.21 17.68
CA SER A 93 -0.31 -10.26 18.03
C SER A 93 -0.56 -11.17 19.22
N LEU A 94 0.09 -12.32 19.26
CA LEU A 94 -0.04 -13.29 20.37
C LEU A 94 0.53 -12.72 21.68
N LYS A 95 1.64 -11.99 21.61
CA LYS A 95 2.20 -11.29 22.76
C LYS A 95 1.25 -10.24 23.30
N THR A 96 0.65 -9.45 22.41
CA THR A 96 -0.33 -8.42 22.81
C THR A 96 -1.54 -9.02 23.49
N LEU A 97 -1.96 -10.22 23.08
CA LEU A 97 -3.07 -10.95 23.70
C LEU A 97 -2.68 -11.68 24.98
N GLY A 98 -1.40 -11.70 25.34
CA GLY A 98 -0.91 -12.39 26.52
C GLY A 98 -0.81 -13.91 26.37
N ILE A 99 -0.78 -14.42 25.14
CA ILE A 99 -0.69 -15.87 24.85
C ILE A 99 0.77 -16.34 24.76
N LEU A 100 1.66 -15.45 24.37
CA LEU A 100 3.11 -15.71 24.33
C LEU A 100 3.87 -14.90 25.38
#